data_beb870cb737aa627b1f958ad5c69202a
#
_entry.id   beb870cb737aa627b1f958ad5c69202a
#
_cell.length_a   1.000
_cell.length_b   1.000
_cell.length_c   1.000
_cell.angle_alpha   90.00
_cell.angle_beta   90.00
_cell.angle_gamma   90.00
#
_symmetry.space_group_name_H-M   'P 1'
#
loop_
_entity.id
_entity.type
_entity.pdbx_description
1 polymer ?
#
loop_
_entity_poly.entity_id
_entity_poly.type
_entity_poly.pdbx_seq_one_letter_code
_entity_poly.pdbx_strand_id
1 'polypeptide(L)' 'MKISYDREEDIMFLEISADRIDFAEEMGPIIVHFSEGGKPVLLEVMDASEFIAAAARSTIKAKNADPVEVSY' A
#
# COMPACT_ATOMS: atom_id res chain seq x y z
N MET A 1 -2.67 6.04 -11.26
CA MET A 1 -2.85 5.61 -9.84
C MET A 1 -3.36 6.79 -9.03
N LYS A 2 -4.31 6.53 -8.16
CA LYS A 2 -4.87 7.56 -7.30
C LYS A 2 -4.67 7.15 -5.84
N ILE A 3 -4.14 8.08 -5.05
CA ILE A 3 -3.91 7.85 -3.62
C ILE A 3 -4.84 8.76 -2.83
N SER A 4 -5.54 8.18 -1.86
CA SER A 4 -6.38 8.92 -0.94
C SER A 4 -6.19 8.42 0.48
N TYR A 5 -6.50 9.25 1.46
CA TYR A 5 -6.30 8.93 2.86
C TYR A 5 -7.49 9.38 3.69
N ASP A 6 -8.01 8.45 4.49
CA ASP A 6 -9.08 8.70 5.44
C ASP A 6 -8.46 8.88 6.83
N ARG A 7 -8.49 10.12 7.33
CA ARG A 7 -7.89 10.46 8.63
C ARG A 7 -8.63 9.86 9.81
N GLU A 8 -9.93 9.73 9.72
CA GLU A 8 -10.73 9.21 10.84
C GLU A 8 -10.46 7.73 11.07
N GLU A 9 -10.40 6.97 9.98
CA GLU A 9 -10.17 5.53 10.03
C GLU A 9 -8.68 5.15 9.97
N ASP A 10 -7.82 6.11 9.65
CA ASP A 10 -6.39 5.89 9.40
C ASP A 10 -6.15 4.82 8.34
N ILE A 11 -6.84 4.97 7.23
CA ILE A 11 -6.74 4.05 6.10
C ILE A 11 -6.28 4.81 4.87
N MET A 12 -5.29 4.28 4.19
CA MET A 12 -4.85 4.80 2.90
C MET A 12 -5.33 3.88 1.78
N PHE A 13 -5.82 4.49 0.71
CA PHE A 13 -6.27 3.78 -0.47
C PHE A 13 -5.38 4.10 -1.65
N LEU A 14 -4.92 3.07 -2.36
CA LEU A 14 -4.18 3.21 -3.59
C LEU A 14 -4.98 2.54 -4.71
N GLU A 15 -5.61 3.36 -5.55
CA GLU A 15 -6.33 2.86 -6.73
C GLU A 15 -5.34 2.65 -7.86
N ILE A 16 -5.15 1.40 -8.25
CA ILE A 16 -4.20 1.01 -9.30
C ILE A 16 -4.87 1.05 -10.66
N SER A 17 -6.11 0.59 -10.75
CA SER A 17 -6.87 0.55 -11.99
C SER A 17 -8.35 0.78 -11.71
N ALA A 18 -9.11 0.95 -12.79
CA ALA A 18 -10.57 1.09 -12.72
C ALA A 18 -11.28 -0.25 -12.95
N ASP A 19 -10.54 -1.35 -13.00
CA ASP A 19 -11.11 -2.67 -13.22
C ASP A 19 -12.06 -3.05 -12.09
N ARG A 20 -12.99 -3.93 -12.42
CA ARG A 20 -13.93 -4.43 -11.43
C ARG A 20 -13.23 -5.33 -10.41
N ILE A 21 -13.49 -5.08 -9.14
CA ILE A 21 -12.98 -5.92 -8.06
C ILE A 21 -13.77 -7.23 -8.00
N ASP A 22 -13.04 -8.34 -7.94
CA ASP A 22 -13.64 -9.67 -7.84
C ASP A 22 -13.41 -10.31 -6.48
N PHE A 23 -12.18 -10.22 -5.96
CA PHE A 23 -11.83 -10.81 -4.66
C PHE A 23 -10.76 -9.99 -3.97
N ALA A 24 -10.56 -10.25 -2.69
CA ALA A 24 -9.56 -9.55 -1.89
C ALA A 24 -8.77 -10.52 -1.02
N GLU A 25 -7.52 -10.18 -0.73
CA GLU A 25 -6.66 -10.92 0.18
C GLU A 25 -6.09 -9.99 1.23
N GLU A 26 -6.04 -10.46 2.47
CA GLU A 26 -5.43 -9.72 3.57
C GLU A 26 -3.97 -10.15 3.73
N MET A 27 -3.08 -9.17 3.83
CA MET A 27 -1.67 -9.37 4.07
C MET A 27 -1.23 -8.44 5.19
N GLY A 28 -1.36 -8.89 6.45
CA GLY A 28 -1.14 -8.04 7.60
C GLY A 28 -2.06 -6.82 7.59
N PRO A 29 -1.52 -5.60 7.65
CA PRO A 29 -2.35 -4.38 7.63
C PRO A 29 -2.81 -3.99 6.23
N ILE A 30 -2.46 -4.76 5.20
CA ILE A 30 -2.78 -4.44 3.82
C ILE A 30 -3.86 -5.38 3.30
N ILE A 31 -4.85 -4.82 2.65
CA ILE A 31 -5.88 -5.58 1.93
C ILE A 31 -5.71 -5.27 0.46
N VAL A 32 -5.47 -6.30 -0.33
CA VAL A 32 -5.31 -6.16 -1.78
C VAL A 32 -6.58 -6.67 -2.46
N HIS A 33 -7.20 -5.81 -3.25
CA HIS A 33 -8.37 -6.15 -4.05
C HIS A 33 -7.93 -6.47 -5.47
N PHE A 34 -8.38 -7.59 -5.98
CA PHE A 34 -7.98 -8.09 -7.30
C PHE A 34 -9.16 -8.13 -8.26
N SER A 35 -8.84 -8.01 -9.55
CA SER A 35 -9.80 -8.28 -10.62
C SER A 35 -9.97 -9.78 -10.81
N GLU A 36 -10.95 -10.16 -11.63
CA GLU A 36 -11.19 -11.56 -11.99
C GLU A 36 -9.92 -12.23 -12.55
N GLY A 37 -9.12 -11.48 -13.30
CA GLY A 37 -7.87 -11.98 -13.86
C GLY A 37 -6.70 -12.03 -12.89
N GLY A 38 -6.91 -11.67 -11.62
CA GLY A 38 -5.86 -11.70 -10.60
C GLY A 38 -4.92 -10.50 -10.62
N LYS A 39 -5.32 -9.39 -11.25
CA LYS A 39 -4.53 -8.16 -11.26
C LYS A 39 -4.95 -7.28 -10.10
N PRO A 40 -4.00 -6.66 -9.38
CA PRO A 40 -4.34 -5.73 -8.31
C PRO A 40 -5.12 -4.53 -8.86
N VAL A 41 -6.20 -4.17 -8.18
CA VAL A 41 -7.06 -3.04 -8.53
C VAL A 41 -6.97 -1.94 -7.49
N LEU A 42 -6.99 -2.32 -6.22
CA LEU A 42 -7.02 -1.38 -5.10
C LEU A 42 -6.26 -1.97 -3.92
N LEU A 43 -5.45 -1.15 -3.27
CA LEU A 43 -4.84 -1.50 -1.99
C LEU A 43 -5.46 -0.64 -0.90
N GLU A 44 -5.82 -1.28 0.21
CA GLU A 44 -6.19 -0.58 1.44
C GLU A 44 -5.10 -0.84 2.47
N VAL A 45 -4.54 0.21 3.02
CA VAL A 45 -3.51 0.11 4.06
C VAL A 45 -4.13 0.56 5.37
N MET A 46 -4.36 -0.40 6.26
CA MET A 46 -4.89 -0.15 7.61
C MET A 46 -3.77 0.39 8.49
N ASP A 47 -4.12 1.19 9.48
CA ASP A 47 -3.13 1.84 10.34
C ASP A 47 -2.04 2.55 9.50
N ALA A 48 -2.50 3.33 8.53
CA ALA A 48 -1.62 3.90 7.50
C ALA A 48 -0.54 4.80 8.08
N SER A 49 -0.82 5.52 9.18
CA SER A 49 0.18 6.39 9.80
C SER A 49 1.39 5.60 10.30
N GLU A 50 1.19 4.43 10.87
CA GLU A 50 2.29 3.56 11.30
C GLU A 50 3.08 3.01 10.11
N PHE A 51 2.38 2.62 9.07
CA PHE A 51 2.99 2.12 7.85
C PHE A 51 3.87 3.20 7.20
N ILE A 52 3.35 4.41 7.09
CA ILE A 52 4.08 5.55 6.51
C ILE A 52 5.32 5.87 7.34
N ALA A 53 5.19 5.88 8.65
CA ALA A 53 6.32 6.14 9.56
C ALA A 53 7.41 5.06 9.41
N ALA A 54 7.03 3.80 9.31
CA ALA A 54 7.97 2.70 9.12
C ALA A 54 8.67 2.80 7.76
N ALA A 55 7.94 3.13 6.71
CA ALA A 55 8.50 3.32 5.38
C ALA A 55 9.50 4.49 5.36
N ALA A 56 9.16 5.60 6.03
CA ALA A 56 10.04 6.75 6.13
C ALA A 56 11.34 6.42 6.87
N ARG A 57 11.27 5.65 7.95
CA ARG A 57 12.46 5.20 8.68
C ARG A 57 13.33 4.29 7.81
N SER A 58 12.72 3.40 7.06
CA SER A 58 13.44 2.52 6.14
C SER A 58 14.16 3.30 5.04
N THR A 59 13.52 4.34 4.53
CA THR A 59 14.11 5.23 3.51
C THR A 59 15.31 5.98 4.07
N ILE A 60 15.23 6.48 5.29
CA ILE A 60 16.33 7.17 5.96
C ILE A 60 17.51 6.23 6.17
N LYS A 61 17.27 5.00 6.60
CA LYS A 61 18.31 3.98 6.74
C LYS A 61 18.98 3.68 5.40
N ALA A 62 18.21 3.58 4.35
CA ALA A 62 18.73 3.30 3.01
C ALA A 62 19.63 4.43 2.50
N LYS A 63 19.38 5.67 2.90
CA LYS A 63 20.24 6.82 2.55
C LYS A 63 21.57 6.80 3.27
N ASN A 64 21.61 6.24 4.47
CA ASN A 64 22.83 6.16 5.29
C ASN A 64 23.62 4.88 5.07
N ALA A 65 23.05 3.92 4.40
CA ALA A 65 23.69 2.68 3.97
C ALA A 65 24.01 2.77 2.48
N ASP A 66 24.74 1.80 1.97
CA ASP A 66 24.87 1.66 0.52
C ASP A 66 23.46 1.59 -0.10
N PRO A 67 23.29 2.19 -1.28
CA PRO A 67 21.96 2.25 -1.88
C PRO A 67 21.40 0.84 -2.04
N VAL A 68 20.45 0.55 -1.17
CA VAL A 68 19.69 -0.66 -1.29
C VAL A 68 18.50 -0.31 -2.15
N GLU A 69 18.44 -0.86 -3.32
CA GLU A 69 17.25 -0.77 -4.10
C GLU A 69 16.15 -1.53 -3.37
N VAL A 70 15.21 -0.78 -2.88
CA VAL A 70 14.01 -1.38 -2.36
C VAL A 70 13.13 -1.63 -3.57
N SER A 71 13.14 -2.84 -4.07
CA SER A 71 12.19 -3.23 -5.09
C SER A 71 10.92 -3.67 -4.41
N TYR A 72 9.87 -2.98 -4.73
CA TYR A 72 8.55 -3.32 -4.29
C TYR A 72 7.85 -4.16 -5.33
#